data_08557c498dc4493aa2fffea09c6358b0
#
_entry.id   08557c498dc4493aa2fffea09c6358b0
#
_cell.length_a   1.000
_cell.length_b   1.000
_cell.length_c   1.000
_cell.angle_alpha   90.00
_cell.angle_beta   90.00
_cell.angle_gamma   90.00
#
_symmetry.space_group_name_H-M   'P 1'
#
loop_
_entity.id
_entity.type
_entity.pdbx_description
1 polymer ?
#
loop_
_entity_poly.entity_id
_entity_poly.type
_entity_poly.pdbx_seq_one_letter_code
_entity_poly.pdbx_strand_id
1 'polypeptide(L)'
;MKKTRSPYLKLARLIEDEGYEHRELAAMVGIAPGTLSNRLNPKPDRENKEWRYYEITAICKVLHIPQEQIGEYFFPAIEKGASV
;
A
#
# COMPACT_ATOMS: atom_id res chain seq x y z
N MET A 1 4.26 10.83 -21.87
CA MET A 1 4.12 10.77 -21.15
C MET A 1 4.00 9.71 -20.45
N LYS A 2 4.28 9.46 -19.73
CA LYS A 2 4.17 8.54 -19.10
C LYS A 2 3.38 8.55 -18.03
N LYS A 3 2.61 7.72 -17.68
CA LYS A 3 1.90 7.76 -16.60
C LYS A 3 2.68 7.42 -15.45
N THR A 4 2.49 8.02 -14.37
CA THR A 4 3.13 7.71 -13.13
C THR A 4 2.54 6.46 -12.54
N ARG A 5 3.35 5.51 -12.20
CA ARG A 5 2.86 4.33 -11.57
C ARG A 5 2.88 4.46 -10.08
N SER A 6 1.95 3.81 -9.42
CA SER A 6 1.96 3.74 -7.97
C SER A 6 3.21 2.99 -7.51
N PRO A 7 3.93 3.51 -6.51
CA PRO A 7 5.06 2.76 -5.98
C PRO A 7 4.62 1.48 -5.27
N TYR A 8 3.34 1.35 -4.98
CA TYR A 8 2.81 0.17 -4.31
C TYR A 8 1.97 -0.66 -5.26
N LEU A 9 2.41 -0.78 -6.49
CA LEU A 9 1.65 -1.50 -7.51
C LEU A 9 1.41 -2.95 -7.12
N LYS A 10 2.39 -3.58 -6.53
CA LYS A 10 2.23 -4.96 -6.12
C LYS A 10 1.13 -5.11 -5.08
N LEU A 11 1.08 -4.17 -4.12
CA LEU A 11 0.04 -4.19 -3.11
C LEU A 11 -1.32 -3.92 -3.74
N ALA A 12 -1.39 -2.96 -4.65
CA ALA A 12 -2.65 -2.63 -5.29
C ALA A 12 -3.19 -3.83 -6.07
N ARG A 13 -2.31 -4.54 -6.74
CA ARG A 13 -2.73 -5.72 -7.48
C ARG A 13 -3.23 -6.82 -6.56
N LEU A 14 -2.57 -6.99 -5.42
CA LEU A 14 -3.02 -7.99 -4.47
C LEU A 14 -4.41 -7.65 -3.95
N ILE A 15 -4.67 -6.38 -3.68
CA ILE A 15 -5.99 -5.96 -3.23
C ILE A 15 -7.04 -6.33 -4.26
N GLU A 16 -6.75 -6.06 -5.52
CA GLU A 16 -7.68 -6.42 -6.60
C GLU A 16 -7.85 -7.92 -6.73
N ASP A 17 -6.75 -8.65 -6.65
CA ASP A 17 -6.79 -10.10 -6.79
C ASP A 17 -7.63 -10.74 -5.69
N GLU A 18 -7.61 -10.15 -4.51
CA GLU A 18 -8.41 -10.66 -3.39
C GLU A 18 -9.86 -10.20 -3.46
N GLY A 19 -10.18 -9.36 -4.43
CA GLY A 19 -11.56 -8.96 -4.65
C GLY A 19 -12.03 -7.81 -3.80
N TYR A 20 -11.12 -7.04 -3.22
CA TYR A 20 -11.52 -5.92 -2.39
C TYR A 20 -11.52 -4.61 -3.16
N GLU A 21 -12.50 -3.78 -2.86
CA GLU A 21 -12.43 -2.39 -3.27
C GLU A 21 -11.68 -1.62 -2.20
N HIS A 22 -11.10 -0.50 -2.60
CA HIS A 22 -10.33 0.30 -1.63
C HIS A 22 -11.16 0.69 -0.42
N ARG A 23 -12.42 1.07 -0.64
CA ARG A 23 -13.24 1.50 0.49
C ARG A 23 -13.57 0.33 1.41
N GLU A 24 -13.71 -0.87 0.85
CA GLU A 24 -13.95 -2.05 1.67
C GLU A 24 -12.75 -2.34 2.54
N LEU A 25 -11.58 -2.34 1.93
CA LEU A 25 -10.36 -2.62 2.67
C LEU A 25 -10.12 -1.55 3.73
N ALA A 26 -10.35 -0.28 3.37
CA ALA A 26 -10.17 0.79 4.32
C ALA A 26 -11.07 0.62 5.53
N ALA A 27 -12.30 0.22 5.31
CA ALA A 27 -13.23 -0.02 6.42
C ALA A 27 -12.73 -1.16 7.31
N MET A 28 -12.21 -2.21 6.70
CA MET A 28 -11.73 -3.36 7.46
C MET A 28 -10.47 -3.01 8.27
N VAL A 29 -9.67 -2.10 7.74
CA VAL A 29 -8.44 -1.68 8.40
C VAL A 29 -8.70 -0.57 9.41
N GLY A 30 -9.80 0.14 9.26
CA GLY A 30 -10.15 1.21 10.19
C GLY A 30 -9.63 2.58 9.80
N ILE A 31 -9.45 2.81 8.52
CA ILE A 31 -9.01 4.12 8.04
C ILE A 31 -9.99 4.63 7.00
N ALA A 32 -9.90 5.92 6.70
CA ALA A 32 -10.75 6.51 5.69
C ALA A 32 -10.35 6.03 4.30
N PRO A 33 -11.32 5.85 3.40
CA PRO A 33 -10.97 5.44 2.04
C PRO A 33 -10.00 6.37 1.35
N GLY A 34 -10.15 7.68 1.57
CA GLY A 34 -9.22 8.63 1.00
C GLY A 34 -7.82 8.47 1.51
N THR A 35 -7.69 8.11 2.80
CA THR A 35 -6.38 7.86 3.38
C THR A 35 -5.72 6.67 2.70
N LEU A 36 -6.46 5.59 2.52
CA LEU A 36 -5.89 4.43 1.85
C LEU A 36 -5.47 4.75 0.42
N SER A 37 -6.32 5.46 -0.31
CA SER A 37 -5.99 5.87 -1.66
C SER A 37 -4.72 6.71 -1.71
N ASN A 38 -4.58 7.65 -0.79
CA ASN A 38 -3.39 8.49 -0.75
C ASN A 38 -2.14 7.71 -0.40
N ARG A 39 -2.27 6.72 0.47
CA ARG A 39 -1.12 5.88 0.79
C ARG A 39 -0.66 5.08 -0.41
N LEU A 40 -1.62 4.56 -1.18
CA LEU A 40 -1.29 3.75 -2.35
C LEU A 40 -0.79 4.59 -3.50
N ASN A 41 -1.29 5.82 -3.62
CA ASN A 41 -0.93 6.69 -4.72
C ASN A 41 -0.51 8.06 -4.20
N PRO A 42 0.70 8.15 -3.63
CA PRO A 42 1.17 9.43 -3.11
C PRO A 42 1.28 10.44 -4.24
N LYS A 43 0.91 11.67 -3.94
CA LYS A 43 0.94 12.72 -4.94
C LYS A 43 2.16 13.58 -4.75
N PRO A 44 2.83 13.94 -5.83
CA PRO A 44 4.09 14.67 -5.71
C PRO A 44 3.93 16.09 -5.16
N ASP A 45 2.74 16.68 -5.33
CA ASP A 45 2.55 18.05 -4.89
C ASP A 45 1.95 18.14 -3.49
N ARG A 46 1.87 17.02 -2.80
CA ARG A 46 1.32 17.02 -1.47
C ARG A 46 2.25 16.37 -0.51
N GLU A 47 2.05 16.72 0.75
CA GLU A 47 2.78 16.06 1.80
C GLU A 47 2.27 14.64 1.91
N ASN A 48 3.11 13.69 1.61
CA ASN A 48 2.72 12.30 1.63
C ASN A 48 3.07 11.69 2.97
N LYS A 49 2.12 10.99 3.54
CA LYS A 49 2.36 10.34 4.81
C LYS A 49 2.72 8.90 4.58
N GLU A 50 3.58 8.42 5.44
CA GLU A 50 4.03 7.06 5.33
C GLU A 50 2.99 6.13 5.95
N TRP A 51 3.10 4.85 5.60
CA TRP A 51 2.26 3.84 6.19
C TRP A 51 2.51 3.79 7.68
N ARG A 52 1.43 3.74 8.44
CA ARG A 52 1.56 3.61 9.88
C ARG A 52 1.61 2.13 10.23
N TYR A 53 2.26 1.86 11.34
CA TYR A 53 2.44 0.48 11.77
C TYR A 53 1.13 -0.29 11.83
N TYR A 54 0.11 0.31 12.44
CA TYR A 54 -1.15 -0.41 12.58
C TYR A 54 -1.84 -0.62 11.24
N GLU A 55 -1.62 0.27 10.30
CA GLU A 55 -2.17 0.10 8.96
C GLU A 55 -1.54 -1.10 8.28
N ILE A 56 -0.23 -1.19 8.37
CA ILE A 56 0.50 -2.28 7.75
C ILE A 56 0.07 -3.61 8.34
N THR A 57 0.02 -3.68 9.67
CA THR A 57 -0.33 -4.95 10.31
C THR A 57 -1.76 -5.36 10.00
N ALA A 58 -2.68 -4.39 9.97
CA ALA A 58 -4.07 -4.72 9.67
C ALA A 58 -4.24 -5.19 8.24
N ILE A 59 -3.58 -4.52 7.30
CA ILE A 59 -3.67 -4.93 5.91
C ILE A 59 -3.06 -6.31 5.72
N CYS A 60 -1.93 -6.57 6.37
CA CYS A 60 -1.30 -7.87 6.27
C CYS A 60 -2.22 -8.97 6.79
N LYS A 61 -2.97 -8.68 7.85
CA LYS A 61 -3.91 -9.67 8.36
C LYS A 61 -5.02 -9.95 7.38
N VAL A 62 -5.58 -8.91 6.80
CA VAL A 62 -6.70 -9.05 5.89
C VAL A 62 -6.27 -9.77 4.61
N LEU A 63 -5.11 -9.42 4.09
CA LEU A 63 -4.65 -9.96 2.82
C LEU A 63 -3.73 -11.16 2.97
N HIS A 64 -3.47 -11.57 4.20
CA HIS A 64 -2.62 -12.75 4.47
C HIS A 64 -1.23 -12.59 3.91
N ILE A 65 -0.65 -11.41 4.10
CA ILE A 65 0.71 -11.13 3.67
C ILE A 65 1.67 -11.63 4.75
N PRO A 66 2.57 -12.56 4.41
CA PRO A 66 3.53 -13.04 5.41
C PRO A 66 4.52 -11.97 5.79
N GLN A 67 5.03 -12.09 7.00
CA GLN A 67 5.92 -11.09 7.55
C GLN A 67 7.14 -10.85 6.66
N GLU A 68 7.67 -11.90 6.08
CA GLU A 68 8.86 -11.77 5.26
C GLU A 68 8.59 -11.06 3.93
N GLN A 69 7.34 -10.86 3.57
CA GLN A 69 7.00 -10.18 2.34
C GLN A 69 6.54 -8.74 2.55
N ILE A 70 6.50 -8.28 3.79
CA ILE A 70 6.03 -6.93 4.07
C ILE A 70 6.85 -5.89 3.31
N GLY A 71 8.16 -6.08 3.25
CA GLY A 71 9.00 -5.14 2.53
C GLY A 71 8.65 -5.01 1.08
N GLU A 72 8.30 -6.12 0.43
CA GLU A 72 7.95 -6.09 -0.98
C GLU A 72 6.70 -5.27 -1.24
N TYR A 73 5.74 -5.34 -0.33
CA TYR A 73 4.47 -4.67 -0.54
C TYR A 73 4.46 -3.23 -0.06
N PHE A 74 5.13 -2.95 1.04
CA PHE A 74 5.01 -1.63 1.68
C PHE A 74 6.26 -0.78 1.56
N PHE A 75 7.39 -1.37 1.24
CA PHE A 75 8.64 -0.62 1.14
C PHE A 75 9.42 -0.97 -0.12
N PRO A 76 8.76 -0.91 -1.28
CA PRO A 76 9.43 -1.33 -2.51
C PRO A 76 10.63 -0.46 -2.87
N ALA A 77 10.59 0.81 -2.49
CA ALA A 77 11.71 1.70 -2.77
C ALA A 77 12.95 1.27 -2.00
N ILE A 78 12.76 0.81 -0.76
CA ILE A 78 13.87 0.35 0.04
C ILE A 78 14.43 -0.95 -0.53
N GLU A 79 13.55 -1.84 -0.93
CA GLU A 79 13.98 -3.10 -1.50
C GLU A 79 14.85 -2.89 -2.72
N LYS A 80 14.42 -1.99 -3.58
CA LYS A 80 15.17 -1.70 -4.78
C LYS A 80 16.39 -0.87 -4.49
N GLY A 81 16.26 0.08 -3.59
CA GLY A 81 17.34 0.96 -3.27
C GLY A 81 18.51 0.24 -2.61
N ALA A 82 18.23 -0.83 -1.93
CA ALA A 82 19.26 -1.57 -1.24
C ALA A 82 20.32 -2.11 -2.20
N SER A 83 19.97 -2.21 -3.45
CA SER A 83 20.90 -2.76 -4.42
C SER A 83 21.86 -1.71 -4.97
N VAL A 84 21.66 -0.50 -4.63
CA VAL A 84 22.49 0.57 -5.17
C VAL A 84 23.90 0.54 -4.61
#